data_b705db2374c3718d9565bcbcad666654
#
_entry.id   b705db2374c3718d9565bcbcad666654
#
_cell.length_a   1.000
_cell.length_b   1.000
_cell.length_c   1.000
_cell.angle_alpha   90.00
_cell.angle_beta   90.00
_cell.angle_gamma   90.00
#
_symmetry.space_group_name_H-M   'P 1'
#
loop_
_entity.id
_entity.type
_entity.pdbx_description
1 polymer ?
#
loop_
_entity_poly.entity_id
_entity_poly.type
_entity_poly.pdbx_seq_one_letter_code
_entity_poly.pdbx_strand_id
1 'polypeptide(L)'
;MSTSIEKYMATELVSFAPDDDIIHAMRVLLDKHLSGAPVLDQGGQMVGILSQKDCLAIVYQAAYHQDWGGQVEQYMSREVEHIDVDSTIYDAAEKFLHSSFRRFPVLRDGQLVGQISRHDIMRALDENYLRDAR
;
A
#
# COMPACT_ATOMS: atom_id res chain seq x y z
N MET A 1 11.96 23.17 -8.16
CA MET A 1 10.51 23.14 -8.37
C MET A 1 9.93 21.88 -7.75
N SER A 2 8.91 22.02 -6.96
CA SER A 2 8.31 20.88 -6.29
C SER A 2 6.96 20.57 -6.91
N THR A 3 6.75 19.32 -7.29
CA THR A 3 5.48 18.83 -7.79
C THR A 3 4.89 17.90 -6.72
N SER A 4 3.64 18.14 -6.37
CA SER A 4 2.94 17.33 -5.39
C SER A 4 2.71 15.92 -5.92
N ILE A 5 2.86 14.93 -5.07
CA ILE A 5 2.57 13.53 -5.42
C ILE A 5 1.08 13.34 -5.70
N GLU A 6 0.23 14.21 -5.16
CA GLU A 6 -1.23 14.09 -5.30
C GLU A 6 -1.65 14.04 -6.77
N LYS A 7 -0.93 14.74 -7.63
CA LYS A 7 -1.21 14.77 -9.07
C LYS A 7 -0.98 13.42 -9.74
N TYR A 8 -0.10 12.60 -9.20
CA TYR A 8 0.35 11.35 -9.84
C TYR A 8 -0.12 10.08 -9.14
N MET A 9 -0.63 10.19 -7.93
CA MET A 9 -1.05 9.02 -7.16
C MET A 9 -2.32 8.40 -7.74
N ALA A 10 -2.46 7.08 -7.56
CA ALA A 10 -3.70 6.38 -7.85
C ALA A 10 -4.70 6.61 -6.71
N THR A 11 -5.98 6.75 -7.06
CA THR A 11 -7.05 6.99 -6.07
C THR A 11 -8.08 5.86 -6.01
N GLU A 12 -8.12 4.98 -7.00
CA GLU A 12 -8.94 3.77 -6.95
C GLU A 12 -8.13 2.67 -6.29
N LEU A 13 -8.47 2.35 -5.04
CA LEU A 13 -7.65 1.50 -4.20
C LEU A 13 -8.44 0.31 -3.69
N VAL A 14 -7.74 -0.83 -3.59
CA VAL A 14 -8.22 -1.98 -2.84
C VAL A 14 -7.79 -1.79 -1.39
N SER A 15 -8.72 -1.98 -0.47
CA SER A 15 -8.43 -1.95 0.96
C SER A 15 -9.26 -3.02 1.66
N PHE A 16 -8.86 -3.36 2.87
CA PHE A 16 -9.56 -4.33 3.71
C PHE A 16 -9.96 -3.71 5.03
N ALA A 17 -10.95 -4.28 5.68
CA ALA A 17 -11.28 -3.99 7.07
C ALA A 17 -10.57 -4.99 7.99
N PRO A 18 -10.27 -4.61 9.25
CA PRO A 18 -9.60 -5.53 10.18
C PRO A 18 -10.35 -6.85 10.40
N ASP A 19 -11.68 -6.82 10.34
CA ASP A 19 -12.51 -7.99 10.56
C ASP A 19 -12.88 -8.73 9.28
N ASP A 20 -12.31 -8.37 8.14
CA ASP A 20 -12.51 -9.11 6.90
C ASP A 20 -11.94 -10.52 7.02
N ASP A 21 -12.57 -11.47 6.34
CA ASP A 21 -12.11 -12.84 6.28
C ASP A 21 -10.75 -12.92 5.58
N ILE A 22 -9.79 -13.57 6.22
CA ILE A 22 -8.41 -13.62 5.69
C ILE A 22 -8.32 -14.40 4.37
N ILE A 23 -9.10 -15.47 4.22
CA ILE A 23 -9.07 -16.26 2.98
C ILE A 23 -9.60 -15.44 1.81
N HIS A 24 -10.70 -14.70 2.05
CA HIS A 24 -11.26 -13.81 1.03
C HIS A 24 -10.23 -12.72 0.65
N ALA A 25 -9.61 -12.09 1.65
CA ALA A 25 -8.61 -11.06 1.41
C ALA A 25 -7.42 -11.59 0.61
N MET A 26 -6.92 -12.78 0.96
CA MET A 26 -5.86 -13.44 0.21
C MET A 26 -6.25 -13.63 -1.26
N ARG A 27 -7.48 -14.09 -1.51
CA ARG A 27 -7.97 -14.30 -2.88
C ARG A 27 -8.04 -12.99 -3.67
N VAL A 28 -8.42 -11.90 -3.03
CA VAL A 28 -8.43 -10.58 -3.67
C VAL A 28 -7.01 -10.19 -4.09
N LEU A 29 -6.02 -10.38 -3.21
CA LEU A 29 -4.62 -10.09 -3.54
C LEU A 29 -4.15 -10.93 -4.73
N LEU A 30 -4.51 -12.22 -4.76
CA LEU A 30 -4.14 -13.11 -5.86
C LEU A 30 -4.80 -12.69 -7.18
N ASP A 31 -6.11 -12.49 -7.15
CA ASP A 31 -6.89 -12.21 -8.37
C ASP A 31 -6.50 -10.87 -8.99
N LYS A 32 -6.14 -9.91 -8.18
CA LYS A 32 -5.76 -8.57 -8.65
C LYS A 32 -4.26 -8.38 -8.78
N HIS A 33 -3.47 -9.42 -8.52
CA HIS A 33 -2.00 -9.39 -8.62
C HIS A 33 -1.38 -8.29 -7.75
N LEU A 34 -1.89 -8.14 -6.53
CA LEU A 34 -1.41 -7.12 -5.59
C LEU A 34 -0.43 -7.73 -4.60
N SER A 35 0.68 -7.06 -4.36
CA SER A 35 1.65 -7.47 -3.33
C SER A 35 1.12 -7.23 -1.93
N GLY A 36 0.18 -6.31 -1.78
CA GLY A 36 -0.44 -5.99 -0.51
C GLY A 36 -1.49 -4.90 -0.67
N ALA A 37 -2.23 -4.64 0.40
CA ALA A 37 -3.25 -3.60 0.42
C ALA A 37 -3.41 -3.05 1.83
N PRO A 38 -3.77 -1.77 1.96
CA PRO A 38 -3.98 -1.15 3.26
C PRO A 38 -5.22 -1.70 3.95
N VAL A 39 -5.17 -1.68 5.28
CA VAL A 39 -6.28 -2.07 6.15
C VAL A 39 -6.77 -0.81 6.85
N LEU A 40 -8.07 -0.54 6.72
CA LEU A 40 -8.70 0.68 7.23
C LEU A 40 -9.74 0.34 8.28
N ASP A 41 -9.81 1.16 9.33
CA ASP A 41 -10.88 1.05 10.30
C ASP A 41 -12.17 1.70 9.76
N GLN A 42 -13.23 1.71 10.59
CA GLN A 42 -14.52 2.26 10.17
C GLN A 42 -14.46 3.74 9.87
N GLY A 43 -13.52 4.45 10.46
CA GLY A 43 -13.34 5.88 10.23
C GLY A 43 -12.45 6.19 9.02
N GLY A 44 -11.97 5.17 8.31
CA GLY A 44 -11.09 5.36 7.17
C GLY A 44 -9.62 5.54 7.52
N GLN A 45 -9.28 5.40 8.81
CA GLN A 45 -7.90 5.51 9.26
C GLN A 45 -7.14 4.22 8.92
N MET A 46 -5.93 4.36 8.43
CA MET A 46 -5.09 3.20 8.13
C MET A 46 -4.53 2.62 9.41
N VAL A 47 -4.85 1.34 9.66
CA VAL A 47 -4.46 0.64 10.89
C VAL A 47 -3.45 -0.47 10.63
N GLY A 48 -3.20 -0.80 9.38
CA GLY A 48 -2.24 -1.83 9.03
C GLY A 48 -2.13 -2.01 7.53
N ILE A 49 -1.33 -2.98 7.15
CA ILE A 49 -1.19 -3.42 5.77
C ILE A 49 -1.17 -4.94 5.74
N LEU A 50 -1.90 -5.53 4.77
CA LEU A 50 -1.88 -6.96 4.54
C LEU A 50 -1.10 -7.23 3.26
N SER A 51 -0.02 -7.99 3.37
CA SER A 51 0.83 -8.33 2.23
C SER A 51 0.67 -9.81 1.87
N GLN A 52 1.12 -10.17 0.66
CA GLN A 52 1.21 -11.58 0.27
C GLN A 52 2.07 -12.36 1.27
N LYS A 53 3.15 -11.76 1.74
CA LYS A 53 4.02 -12.40 2.73
C LYS A 53 3.26 -12.71 4.02
N ASP A 54 2.43 -11.78 4.49
CA ASP A 54 1.61 -11.98 5.69
C ASP A 54 0.68 -13.18 5.51
N CYS A 55 0.14 -13.36 4.30
CA CYS A 55 -0.78 -14.46 4.00
C CYS A 55 -0.10 -15.82 4.04
N LEU A 56 1.22 -15.89 3.94
CA LEU A 56 1.94 -17.16 4.08
C LEU A 56 1.76 -17.76 5.47
N ALA A 57 1.48 -16.95 6.47
CA ALA A 57 1.19 -17.43 7.81
C ALA A 57 -0.06 -18.30 7.87
N ILE A 58 -0.97 -18.19 6.89
CA ILE A 58 -2.15 -19.04 6.78
C ILE A 58 -1.72 -20.52 6.64
N VAL A 59 -0.69 -20.75 5.81
CA VAL A 59 -0.16 -22.10 5.61
C VAL A 59 0.37 -22.67 6.93
N TYR A 60 1.09 -21.84 7.69
CA TYR A 60 1.63 -22.25 8.99
C TYR A 60 0.50 -22.59 9.97
N GLN A 61 -0.53 -21.74 10.06
CA GLN A 61 -1.67 -21.97 10.93
C GLN A 61 -2.41 -23.26 10.56
N ALA A 62 -2.61 -23.51 9.27
CA ALA A 62 -3.27 -24.69 8.78
C ALA A 62 -2.48 -25.96 9.10
N ALA A 63 -1.16 -25.93 8.91
CA ALA A 63 -0.28 -27.08 9.10
C ALA A 63 -0.10 -27.46 10.58
N TYR A 64 0.02 -26.47 11.46
CA TYR A 64 0.40 -26.69 12.85
C TYR A 64 -0.74 -26.54 13.84
N HIS A 65 -1.79 -25.81 13.48
CA HIS A 65 -2.93 -25.54 14.36
C HIS A 65 -4.25 -26.02 13.78
N GLN A 66 -4.25 -26.58 12.57
CA GLN A 66 -5.43 -27.07 11.86
C GLN A 66 -6.52 -25.99 11.75
N ASP A 67 -6.09 -24.75 11.62
CA ASP A 67 -6.97 -23.59 11.52
C ASP A 67 -6.73 -22.91 10.18
N TRP A 68 -7.79 -22.90 9.33
CA TRP A 68 -7.75 -22.33 7.99
C TRP A 68 -8.41 -20.96 7.91
N GLY A 69 -8.67 -20.35 9.01
CA GLY A 69 -9.44 -19.13 9.00
C GLY A 69 -8.82 -18.02 9.81
N GLY A 70 -9.64 -17.02 10.04
CA GLY A 70 -9.31 -15.87 10.83
C GLY A 70 -9.65 -14.59 10.12
N GLN A 71 -9.29 -13.50 10.77
CA GLN A 71 -9.55 -12.15 10.28
C GLN A 71 -8.24 -11.49 9.86
N VAL A 72 -8.35 -10.52 8.96
CA VAL A 72 -7.20 -9.76 8.45
C VAL A 72 -6.34 -9.21 9.59
N GLU A 73 -6.95 -8.69 10.66
CA GLU A 73 -6.20 -8.10 11.77
C GLU A 73 -5.27 -9.07 12.49
N GLN A 74 -5.51 -10.38 12.36
CA GLN A 74 -4.66 -11.40 12.96
C GLN A 74 -3.38 -11.65 12.15
N TYR A 75 -3.35 -11.21 10.90
CA TYR A 75 -2.24 -11.46 9.96
C TYR A 75 -1.53 -10.20 9.52
N MET A 76 -2.20 -9.04 9.54
CA MET A 76 -1.67 -7.80 9.02
C MET A 76 -0.47 -7.30 9.83
N SER A 77 0.39 -6.52 9.17
CA SER A 77 1.43 -5.76 9.84
C SER A 77 0.84 -4.43 10.31
N ARG A 78 1.16 -4.04 11.54
CA ARG A 78 0.68 -2.77 12.13
C ARG A 78 1.69 -1.64 11.94
N GLU A 79 2.92 -1.96 11.59
CA GLU A 79 3.93 -0.96 11.23
C GLU A 79 3.72 -0.58 9.78
N VAL A 80 3.19 0.61 9.55
CA VAL A 80 2.80 1.05 8.23
C VAL A 80 3.72 2.15 7.74
N GLU A 81 4.49 1.84 6.71
CA GLU A 81 5.21 2.85 5.96
C GLU A 81 4.24 3.55 5.02
N HIS A 82 4.28 4.87 5.02
CA HIS A 82 3.39 5.67 4.18
C HIS A 82 4.07 6.97 3.76
N ILE A 83 3.43 7.70 2.87
CA ILE A 83 3.84 9.03 2.45
C ILE A 83 2.67 9.98 2.68
N ASP A 84 2.94 11.17 3.23
CA ASP A 84 1.89 12.17 3.39
C ASP A 84 1.56 12.82 2.05
N VAL A 85 0.28 13.14 1.86
CA VAL A 85 -0.23 13.71 0.61
C VAL A 85 0.48 15.03 0.25
N ASP A 86 0.96 15.75 1.25
CA ASP A 86 1.67 17.03 1.04
C ASP A 86 3.10 16.86 0.54
N SER A 87 3.59 15.63 0.47
CA SER A 87 4.96 15.36 0.00
C SER A 87 5.12 15.69 -1.48
N THR A 88 6.36 16.02 -1.85
CA THR A 88 6.71 16.23 -3.25
C THR A 88 7.18 14.93 -3.88
N ILE A 89 7.28 14.92 -5.22
CA ILE A 89 7.89 13.77 -5.91
C ILE A 89 9.34 13.56 -5.47
N TYR A 90 10.01 14.61 -5.05
CA TYR A 90 11.38 14.57 -4.53
C TYR A 90 11.43 13.76 -3.23
N ASP A 91 10.55 14.10 -2.30
CA ASP A 91 10.44 13.39 -1.02
C ASP A 91 10.12 11.92 -1.24
N ALA A 92 9.19 11.64 -2.14
CA ALA A 92 8.79 10.27 -2.46
C ALA A 92 9.93 9.49 -3.10
N ALA A 93 10.66 10.10 -4.03
CA ALA A 93 11.79 9.45 -4.68
C ALA A 93 12.86 9.07 -3.65
N GLU A 94 13.15 9.98 -2.72
CA GLU A 94 14.12 9.71 -1.66
C GLU A 94 13.67 8.52 -0.81
N LYS A 95 12.40 8.47 -0.45
CA LYS A 95 11.86 7.37 0.35
C LYS A 95 11.96 6.03 -0.39
N PHE A 96 11.65 6.02 -1.68
CA PHE A 96 11.79 4.81 -2.50
C PHE A 96 13.24 4.34 -2.60
N LEU A 97 14.19 5.27 -2.69
CA LEU A 97 15.61 4.92 -2.78
C LEU A 97 16.13 4.24 -1.52
N HIS A 98 15.51 4.53 -0.37
CA HIS A 98 15.92 3.99 0.93
C HIS A 98 15.03 2.82 1.39
N SER A 99 14.22 2.25 0.50
CA SER A 99 13.35 1.14 0.85
C SER A 99 13.32 0.11 -0.28
N SER A 100 12.79 -1.07 0.03
CA SER A 100 12.55 -2.12 -0.97
C SER A 100 11.11 -2.09 -1.49
N PHE A 101 10.28 -1.18 -1.01
CA PHE A 101 8.89 -1.09 -1.42
C PHE A 101 8.76 -0.55 -2.84
N ARG A 102 7.76 -1.04 -3.56
CA ARG A 102 7.45 -0.58 -4.92
C ARG A 102 6.36 0.48 -4.94
N ARG A 103 5.62 0.60 -3.84
CA ARG A 103 4.54 1.57 -3.68
C ARG A 103 4.33 1.86 -2.21
N PHE A 104 3.77 3.03 -1.94
CA PHE A 104 3.42 3.46 -0.60
C PHE A 104 1.98 3.95 -0.57
N PRO A 105 1.24 3.66 0.49
CA PRO A 105 -0.03 4.34 0.73
C PRO A 105 0.23 5.83 0.98
N VAL A 106 -0.69 6.66 0.52
CA VAL A 106 -0.64 8.11 0.70
C VAL A 106 -1.75 8.50 1.66
N LEU A 107 -1.38 9.19 2.73
CA LEU A 107 -2.32 9.54 3.79
C LEU A 107 -2.46 11.06 3.91
N ARG A 108 -3.68 11.48 4.27
CA ARG A 108 -3.97 12.84 4.72
C ARG A 108 -4.57 12.73 6.12
N ASP A 109 -3.85 13.21 7.14
CA ASP A 109 -4.29 13.13 8.53
C ASP A 109 -4.70 11.71 8.95
N GLY A 110 -3.91 10.72 8.55
CA GLY A 110 -4.17 9.31 8.85
C GLY A 110 -5.16 8.63 7.92
N GLN A 111 -5.88 9.38 7.09
CA GLN A 111 -6.87 8.86 6.14
C GLN A 111 -6.17 8.44 4.84
N LEU A 112 -6.51 7.26 4.34
CA LEU A 112 -6.00 6.82 3.05
C LEU A 112 -6.65 7.63 1.93
N VAL A 113 -5.82 8.33 1.14
CA VAL A 113 -6.32 9.15 0.02
C VAL A 113 -5.77 8.69 -1.32
N GLY A 114 -4.75 7.85 -1.33
CA GLY A 114 -4.17 7.39 -2.58
C GLY A 114 -3.06 6.38 -2.36
N GLN A 115 -2.40 6.05 -3.45
CA GLN A 115 -1.22 5.18 -3.45
C GLN A 115 -0.26 5.70 -4.52
N ILE A 116 1.03 5.73 -4.20
CA ILE A 116 2.06 6.19 -5.13
C ILE A 116 3.05 5.05 -5.38
N SER A 117 3.41 4.84 -6.64
CA SER A 117 4.34 3.80 -7.04
C SER A 117 5.63 4.39 -7.60
N ARG A 118 6.66 3.56 -7.74
CA ARG A 118 7.90 3.94 -8.43
C ARG A 118 7.60 4.41 -9.85
N HIS A 119 6.69 3.74 -10.53
CA HIS A 119 6.27 4.10 -11.89
C HIS A 119 5.69 5.52 -11.93
N ASP A 120 4.86 5.87 -10.95
CA ASP A 120 4.28 7.21 -10.86
C ASP A 120 5.35 8.28 -10.71
N ILE A 121 6.37 8.01 -9.90
CA ILE A 121 7.47 8.96 -9.69
C ILE A 121 8.29 9.12 -10.98
N MET A 122 8.55 8.03 -11.70
CA MET A 122 9.26 8.11 -12.98
C MET A 122 8.46 8.89 -14.02
N ARG A 123 7.14 8.71 -14.05
CA ARG A 123 6.26 9.44 -14.94
C ARG A 123 6.27 10.94 -14.60
N ALA A 124 6.26 11.27 -13.31
CA ALA A 124 6.35 12.65 -12.86
C ALA A 124 7.69 13.29 -13.26
N LEU A 125 8.78 12.54 -13.11
CA LEU A 125 10.10 12.99 -13.52
C LEU A 125 10.14 13.28 -15.03
N ASP A 126 9.64 12.37 -15.83
CA ASP A 126 9.61 12.52 -17.28
C ASP A 126 8.83 13.76 -17.69
N GLU A 127 7.62 13.92 -17.16
CA GLU A 127 6.73 15.03 -17.54
C GLU A 127 7.27 16.38 -17.09
N ASN A 128 7.93 16.46 -15.93
CA ASN A 128 8.33 17.74 -15.35
C ASN A 128 9.76 18.16 -15.67
N TYR A 129 10.66 17.23 -15.96
CA TYR A 129 12.07 17.53 -16.07
C TYR A 129 12.75 17.05 -17.34
N LEU A 130 12.24 16.00 -17.99
CA LEU A 130 12.95 15.36 -19.09
C LEU A 130 12.33 15.55 -20.47
N ARG A 131 10.99 15.60 -20.54
CA ARG A 131 10.29 15.61 -21.83
C ARG A 131 10.65 16.81 -22.69
N ASP A 132 10.82 17.98 -22.09
CA ASP A 132 11.15 19.21 -22.78
C ASP A 132 12.66 19.46 -22.87
N ALA A 133 13.47 18.60 -22.28
CA ALA A 133 14.92 18.74 -22.25
C ALA A 133 15.61 18.15 -23.49
N ARG A 134 14.84 17.59 -24.41
CA ARG A 134 15.37 16.96 -25.62
C ARG A 134 15.26 17.84 -26.84
#